data_3699c08c02451a420ec1cecfd2981907
#
_entry.id   3699c08c02451a420ec1cecfd2981907
#
_cell.length_a   1.000
_cell.length_b   1.000
_cell.length_c   1.000
_cell.angle_alpha   90.00
_cell.angle_beta   90.00
_cell.angle_gamma   90.00
#
_symmetry.space_group_name_H-M   'P 1'
#
loop_
_entity.id
_entity.type
_entity.pdbx_description
1 polymer ?
#
loop_
_entity_poly.entity_id
_entity_poly.type
_entity_poly.pdbx_seq_one_letter_code
_entity_poly.pdbx_strand_id
1 'polypeptide(L)'
;MNRFFAALLLAVICIVSGACSKQQPTTPSQPSASQPSQPQAANAQQSAAQADAPAATEDSVTAAPTETVSETEDAPQATEQQTPSGLQPTLRLGEPIRALPASERLKEGTTYRRVVPAQPTGVAPGKVEVVEVFWYGCSHCFELDPAIESWRKKGKPAYVEFTRVPGMWNDTLRIHARLYYATEALGKLEELHSAIFREIHVNKNPLTTVDQMKAFFKQHGVNPEEFQKVFASFGVESKLQRADFLNRRFGITQVPVVVVNGKYLTDQLMAGGERQLFDVIDELAAHDHGG
;
A
#
# COMPACT_ATOMS: atom_id res chain seq x y z
N MET A 1 55.50 -18.84 -25.63
CA MET A 1 56.07 -20.10 -25.11
C MET A 1 54.99 -20.83 -24.38
N ASN A 2 54.41 -21.83 -25.08
CA ASN A 2 54.21 -23.24 -24.68
C ASN A 2 53.35 -23.46 -23.44
N ARG A 3 52.35 -24.34 -23.38
CA ARG A 3 51.96 -25.61 -24.06
C ARG A 3 50.54 -25.94 -23.56
N PHE A 4 49.58 -26.21 -24.38
CA PHE A 4 48.92 -27.50 -24.69
C PHE A 4 48.86 -28.51 -23.54
N PHE A 5 47.65 -28.89 -23.13
CA PHE A 5 47.30 -30.28 -22.89
C PHE A 5 45.84 -30.54 -23.25
N ALA A 6 45.70 -31.54 -24.07
CA ALA A 6 44.46 -32.02 -24.66
C ALA A 6 43.97 -33.28 -23.92
N ALA A 7 42.66 -33.47 -24.01
CA ALA A 7 41.90 -34.73 -24.12
C ALA A 7 42.02 -35.82 -23.05
N LEU A 8 40.89 -36.28 -22.55
CA LEU A 8 40.51 -37.69 -22.65
C LEU A 8 39.00 -37.91 -22.54
N LEU A 9 38.42 -38.45 -23.61
CA LEU A 9 37.12 -39.10 -23.70
C LEU A 9 37.10 -40.39 -22.89
N LEU A 10 36.02 -40.73 -22.23
CA LEU A 10 35.63 -42.13 -21.97
C LEU A 10 34.08 -42.22 -21.93
N ALA A 11 33.57 -42.79 -23.00
CA ALA A 11 32.21 -43.27 -23.13
C ALA A 11 32.09 -44.62 -22.41
N VAL A 12 31.05 -44.78 -21.58
CA VAL A 12 30.61 -46.11 -21.13
C VAL A 12 29.14 -46.25 -21.50
N ILE A 13 28.93 -47.07 -22.52
CA ILE A 13 27.63 -47.60 -22.94
C ILE A 13 27.36 -48.82 -22.07
N CYS A 14 26.27 -48.83 -21.31
CA CYS A 14 25.66 -50.04 -20.77
C CYS A 14 24.26 -50.18 -21.33
N ILE A 15 24.14 -51.11 -22.27
CA ILE A 15 22.86 -51.67 -22.76
C ILE A 15 22.47 -52.80 -21.80
N VAL A 16 21.28 -52.67 -21.20
CA VAL A 16 20.61 -53.84 -20.61
C VAL A 16 19.18 -53.87 -21.14
N SER A 17 18.96 -54.85 -21.98
CA SER A 17 17.65 -55.28 -22.47
C SER A 17 16.90 -56.09 -21.38
N GLY A 18 15.64 -55.85 -21.19
CA GLY A 18 14.83 -56.65 -20.23
C GLY A 18 13.33 -56.45 -20.43
N ALA A 19 12.73 -57.23 -21.29
CA ALA A 19 11.42 -57.92 -21.27
C ALA A 19 10.16 -57.17 -20.88
N CYS A 20 9.22 -57.15 -21.80
CA CYS A 20 7.77 -56.91 -21.70
C CYS A 20 7.09 -57.67 -20.58
N SER A 21 6.21 -57.00 -19.85
CA SER A 21 5.01 -57.63 -19.31
C SER A 21 3.84 -56.65 -19.42
N LYS A 22 2.88 -57.00 -20.27
CA LYS A 22 1.59 -56.33 -20.39
C LYS A 22 0.76 -56.64 -19.17
N GLN A 23 0.37 -55.66 -18.41
CA GLN A 23 -0.79 -55.74 -17.49
C GLN A 23 -1.78 -54.64 -17.81
N GLN A 24 -2.97 -55.06 -18.25
CA GLN A 24 -4.14 -54.25 -18.47
C GLN A 24 -4.63 -53.67 -17.11
N PRO A 25 -4.99 -52.39 -17.06
CA PRO A 25 -5.72 -51.89 -15.90
C PRO A 25 -7.19 -52.24 -16.03
N THR A 26 -7.72 -52.89 -15.02
CA THR A 26 -9.13 -53.12 -14.78
C THR A 26 -9.80 -51.80 -14.36
N THR A 27 -10.84 -51.42 -15.06
CA THR A 27 -11.75 -50.31 -14.76
C THR A 27 -12.55 -50.57 -13.50
N PRO A 28 -12.60 -49.69 -12.50
CA PRO A 28 -13.62 -49.75 -11.46
C PRO A 28 -14.90 -49.04 -11.95
N SER A 29 -16.02 -49.75 -11.75
CA SER A 29 -17.38 -49.32 -12.04
C SER A 29 -17.76 -48.03 -11.32
N GLN A 30 -18.36 -47.09 -12.04
CA GLN A 30 -19.05 -45.90 -11.52
C GLN A 30 -20.26 -46.31 -10.68
N PRO A 31 -20.51 -45.68 -9.53
CA PRO A 31 -21.84 -45.63 -8.94
C PRO A 31 -22.66 -44.52 -9.58
N SER A 32 -23.87 -44.90 -9.92
CA SER A 32 -24.97 -44.14 -10.51
C SER A 32 -25.23 -42.81 -9.78
N ALA A 33 -25.26 -41.71 -10.56
CA ALA A 33 -25.63 -40.39 -10.09
C ALA A 33 -27.14 -40.32 -9.80
N SER A 34 -27.47 -39.90 -8.61
CA SER A 34 -28.80 -39.40 -8.25
C SER A 34 -28.79 -37.87 -8.48
N GLN A 35 -29.59 -37.42 -9.44
CA GLN A 35 -29.85 -35.99 -9.66
C GLN A 35 -30.72 -35.43 -8.53
N PRO A 36 -30.43 -34.25 -7.99
CA PRO A 36 -31.40 -33.47 -7.26
C PRO A 36 -32.19 -32.57 -8.21
N SER A 37 -33.49 -32.62 -8.05
CA SER A 37 -34.53 -31.90 -8.77
C SER A 37 -34.40 -30.38 -8.66
N GLN A 38 -34.60 -29.67 -9.78
CA GLN A 38 -34.81 -28.22 -9.84
C GLN A 38 -36.16 -27.86 -9.16
N PRO A 39 -36.24 -26.76 -8.42
CA PRO A 39 -37.52 -26.12 -8.12
C PRO A 39 -37.90 -25.19 -9.29
N GLN A 40 -39.12 -25.38 -9.77
CA GLN A 40 -39.80 -24.58 -10.75
C GLN A 40 -40.02 -23.13 -10.31
N ALA A 41 -39.90 -22.26 -11.28
CA ALA A 41 -40.30 -20.86 -11.23
C ALA A 41 -41.79 -20.72 -10.91
N ALA A 42 -42.12 -19.93 -9.92
CA ALA A 42 -43.46 -19.35 -9.75
C ALA A 42 -43.45 -17.90 -10.17
N ASN A 43 -44.18 -17.66 -11.21
CA ASN A 43 -44.55 -16.39 -11.81
C ASN A 43 -45.56 -15.70 -10.89
N ALA A 44 -45.34 -14.46 -10.51
CA ALA A 44 -46.39 -13.58 -10.01
C ALA A 44 -46.16 -12.19 -10.61
N GLN A 45 -47.12 -11.87 -11.48
CA GLN A 45 -47.32 -10.61 -12.15
C GLN A 45 -47.90 -9.52 -11.24
N GLN A 46 -47.54 -8.28 -11.59
CA GLN A 46 -48.32 -7.05 -11.53
C GLN A 46 -48.74 -6.48 -10.18
N SER A 47 -48.25 -5.26 -9.89
CA SER A 47 -49.19 -4.13 -9.87
C SER A 47 -48.47 -2.81 -10.06
N ALA A 48 -48.86 -2.10 -11.08
CA ALA A 48 -48.59 -0.69 -11.33
C ALA A 48 -49.45 0.15 -10.37
N ALA A 49 -48.88 1.19 -9.76
CA ALA A 49 -49.63 2.33 -9.29
C ALA A 49 -48.81 3.60 -9.61
N GLN A 50 -49.35 4.35 -10.58
CA GLN A 50 -49.08 5.75 -10.82
C GLN A 50 -49.81 6.58 -9.77
N ALA A 51 -49.17 7.66 -9.38
CA ALA A 51 -49.75 8.98 -8.97
C ALA A 51 -48.57 9.76 -8.35
N ASP A 52 -48.31 10.96 -8.51
CA ASP A 52 -48.87 12.13 -9.15
C ASP A 52 -47.94 13.26 -8.71
N ALA A 53 -47.45 14.07 -9.60
CA ALA A 53 -46.75 15.29 -9.28
C ALA A 53 -47.77 16.41 -8.98
N PRO A 54 -47.45 17.41 -8.19
CA PRO A 54 -47.75 18.75 -8.64
C PRO A 54 -46.53 19.67 -8.68
N ALA A 55 -46.61 20.50 -9.71
CA ALA A 55 -45.71 21.56 -10.10
C ALA A 55 -45.86 22.83 -9.22
N ALA A 56 -44.73 23.56 -9.27
CA ALA A 56 -44.62 25.01 -9.33
C ALA A 56 -45.26 25.89 -8.23
N THR A 57 -44.44 26.72 -7.64
CA THR A 57 -44.66 28.20 -7.73
C THR A 57 -43.31 28.90 -7.55
N GLU A 58 -42.99 29.70 -8.52
CA GLU A 58 -42.03 30.80 -8.49
C GLU A 58 -42.54 31.88 -7.55
N ASP A 59 -41.65 32.53 -6.81
CA ASP A 59 -41.84 33.94 -6.54
C ASP A 59 -40.51 34.66 -6.38
N SER A 60 -40.26 35.56 -7.32
CA SER A 60 -39.31 36.62 -7.34
C SER A 60 -39.71 37.69 -6.30
N VAL A 61 -38.71 38.41 -5.75
CA VAL A 61 -38.70 39.85 -5.54
C VAL A 61 -37.46 40.23 -4.72
N THR A 62 -36.51 40.91 -5.31
CA THR A 62 -36.20 42.32 -5.34
C THR A 62 -35.22 42.85 -4.29
N ALA A 63 -34.09 43.32 -4.82
CA ALA A 63 -33.35 44.56 -4.61
C ALA A 63 -32.77 44.93 -3.23
N ALA A 64 -31.52 45.29 -3.34
CA ALA A 64 -30.72 46.09 -2.41
C ALA A 64 -31.36 47.47 -2.05
N PRO A 65 -30.83 48.15 -1.04
CA PRO A 65 -29.99 49.26 -1.40
C PRO A 65 -28.69 49.42 -0.57
N THR A 66 -27.74 49.97 -1.25
CA THR A 66 -26.54 50.69 -0.87
C THR A 66 -26.88 51.88 0.05
N GLU A 67 -26.13 52.07 1.12
CA GLU A 67 -25.93 53.39 1.70
C GLU A 67 -24.46 53.57 2.11
N THR A 68 -23.87 54.51 1.44
CA THR A 68 -22.63 55.22 1.73
C THR A 68 -22.93 56.35 2.70
N VAL A 69 -22.13 56.50 3.76
CA VAL A 69 -21.94 57.80 4.45
C VAL A 69 -20.51 57.85 5.01
N SER A 70 -19.73 58.67 4.40
CA SER A 70 -18.82 59.76 4.73
C SER A 70 -18.16 59.83 6.11
N GLU A 71 -16.89 60.01 6.00
CA GLU A 71 -15.87 60.71 6.79
C GLU A 71 -16.35 61.63 7.92
N THR A 72 -15.67 61.54 9.05
CA THR A 72 -15.18 62.77 9.75
C THR A 72 -13.92 62.41 10.55
N GLU A 73 -12.87 63.14 10.24
CA GLU A 73 -11.63 63.23 11.02
C GLU A 73 -11.91 63.87 12.38
N ASP A 74 -11.31 63.35 13.42
CA ASP A 74 -10.83 64.19 14.52
C ASP A 74 -9.71 63.47 15.29
N ALA A 75 -8.54 64.07 15.30
CA ALA A 75 -7.39 63.70 16.12
C ALA A 75 -7.40 64.58 17.39
N PRO A 76 -7.02 64.02 18.52
CA PRO A 76 -6.21 64.79 19.46
C PRO A 76 -4.91 64.06 19.85
N GLN A 77 -3.93 64.92 19.98
CA GLN A 77 -2.54 64.76 20.30
C GLN A 77 -2.21 63.96 21.58
N ALA A 78 -1.13 63.27 21.45
CA ALA A 78 -0.05 62.93 22.37
C ALA A 78 -0.20 63.16 23.87
N THR A 79 -0.06 62.08 24.62
CA THR A 79 0.62 62.14 25.91
C THR A 79 1.62 60.98 25.99
N GLU A 80 2.92 61.36 25.97
CA GLU A 80 4.04 60.47 26.30
C GLU A 80 3.86 59.91 27.70
N GLN A 81 3.68 58.60 27.83
CA GLN A 81 3.91 57.91 29.10
C GLN A 81 4.95 56.83 28.87
N GLN A 82 6.04 56.99 29.60
CA GLN A 82 7.22 56.17 29.68
C GLN A 82 6.87 54.70 29.89
N THR A 83 7.34 53.86 28.97
CA THR A 83 7.37 52.40 29.07
C THR A 83 8.44 51.95 30.03
N PRO A 84 8.17 51.07 30.99
CA PRO A 84 9.23 50.33 31.68
C PRO A 84 9.81 49.31 30.72
N SER A 85 11.09 49.47 30.44
CA SER A 85 11.94 48.50 29.76
C SER A 85 11.91 47.16 30.44
N GLY A 86 11.60 46.11 29.70
CA GLY A 86 11.88 44.76 30.15
C GLY A 86 10.72 43.79 29.88
N LEU A 87 10.77 43.18 28.71
CA LEU A 87 10.53 41.79 28.42
C LEU A 87 10.32 41.70 26.89
N GLN A 88 11.43 41.72 26.15
CA GLN A 88 11.40 41.20 24.78
C GLN A 88 11.14 39.68 24.90
N PRO A 89 10.05 39.14 24.31
CA PRO A 89 9.99 37.71 24.11
C PRO A 89 11.03 37.38 23.03
N THR A 90 12.20 37.00 23.44
CA THR A 90 13.09 36.25 22.56
C THR A 90 12.34 35.01 22.16
N LEU A 91 11.85 35.00 20.91
CA LEU A 91 11.50 33.77 20.21
C LEU A 91 12.77 32.92 20.24
N ARG A 92 12.91 32.08 21.25
CA ARG A 92 13.84 30.97 21.20
C ARG A 92 13.34 30.09 20.07
N LEU A 93 14.00 30.20 18.91
CA LEU A 93 13.93 29.13 17.91
C LEU A 93 14.17 27.83 18.70
N GLY A 94 13.13 26.95 18.68
CA GLY A 94 13.10 25.80 19.52
C GLY A 94 14.43 25.07 19.51
N GLU A 95 14.92 24.74 20.70
CA GLU A 95 16.03 23.80 20.82
C GLU A 95 15.67 22.58 19.95
N PRO A 96 16.62 22.02 19.17
CA PRO A 96 16.36 20.81 18.44
C PRO A 96 15.80 19.80 19.44
N ILE A 97 14.59 19.28 19.16
CA ILE A 97 13.92 18.30 20.01
C ILE A 97 14.95 17.19 20.23
N ARG A 98 15.49 17.12 21.44
CA ARG A 98 16.51 16.14 21.81
C ARG A 98 15.87 14.79 21.61
N ALA A 99 16.40 14.03 20.66
CA ALA A 99 15.94 12.67 20.41
C ALA A 99 16.01 11.88 21.72
N LEU A 100 14.88 11.32 22.14
CA LEU A 100 14.85 10.46 23.33
C LEU A 100 15.80 9.26 23.10
N PRO A 101 16.48 8.77 24.17
CA PRO A 101 17.23 7.52 24.07
C PRO A 101 16.36 6.38 23.53
N ALA A 102 16.94 5.44 22.79
CA ALA A 102 16.23 4.32 22.18
C ALA A 102 15.36 3.55 23.21
N SER A 103 15.89 3.32 24.42
CA SER A 103 15.18 2.66 25.52
C SER A 103 13.93 3.41 26.01
N GLU A 104 13.81 4.71 25.74
CA GLU A 104 12.65 5.52 26.11
C GLU A 104 11.62 5.65 24.98
N ARG A 105 12.04 5.41 23.73
CA ARG A 105 11.16 5.49 22.55
C ARG A 105 10.38 4.21 22.32
N LEU A 106 10.99 3.05 22.51
CA LEU A 106 10.35 1.75 22.26
C LEU A 106 9.51 1.32 23.47
N LYS A 107 8.20 1.55 23.38
CA LYS A 107 7.21 1.14 24.40
C LYS A 107 6.16 0.26 23.75
N GLU A 108 6.16 -1.04 24.08
CA GLU A 108 5.14 -1.98 23.63
C GLU A 108 3.73 -1.52 24.06
N GLY A 109 2.78 -1.60 23.16
CA GLY A 109 1.42 -1.09 23.36
C GLY A 109 1.26 0.42 23.14
N THR A 110 2.35 1.18 23.01
CA THR A 110 2.33 2.63 22.76
C THR A 110 2.93 2.95 21.41
N THR A 111 4.25 2.72 21.22
CA THR A 111 4.95 3.06 19.98
C THR A 111 5.03 1.91 18.98
N TYR A 112 4.83 0.70 19.44
CA TYR A 112 4.67 -0.49 18.60
C TYR A 112 3.83 -1.56 19.31
N ARG A 113 3.36 -2.54 18.57
CA ARG A 113 2.75 -3.78 19.10
C ARG A 113 3.46 -5.00 18.55
N ARG A 114 3.42 -6.11 19.26
CA ARG A 114 3.95 -7.38 18.77
C ARG A 114 2.98 -8.05 17.81
N VAL A 115 3.54 -8.67 16.79
CA VAL A 115 2.85 -9.63 15.92
C VAL A 115 2.96 -11.01 16.57
N VAL A 116 1.83 -11.61 16.96
CA VAL A 116 1.82 -12.91 17.66
C VAL A 116 0.94 -13.89 16.87
N PRO A 117 1.50 -15.03 16.48
CA PRO A 117 2.92 -15.40 16.53
C PRO A 117 3.75 -14.58 15.55
N ALA A 118 5.05 -14.42 15.85
CA ALA A 118 5.98 -13.79 14.91
C ALA A 118 5.98 -14.53 13.57
N GLN A 119 6.10 -13.78 12.49
CA GLN A 119 6.05 -14.34 11.14
C GLN A 119 7.45 -14.48 10.55
N PRO A 120 7.72 -15.53 9.77
CA PRO A 120 9.00 -15.67 9.08
C PRO A 120 9.15 -14.56 8.03
N THR A 121 10.38 -14.10 7.86
CA THR A 121 10.77 -13.11 6.86
C THR A 121 11.26 -13.75 5.57
N GLY A 122 11.24 -12.98 4.48
CA GLY A 122 11.75 -13.41 3.17
C GLY A 122 13.19 -12.99 2.88
N VAL A 123 13.88 -12.40 3.86
CA VAL A 123 15.22 -11.82 3.68
C VAL A 123 16.33 -12.79 4.08
N ALA A 124 17.56 -12.53 3.63
CA ALA A 124 18.74 -13.35 3.94
C ALA A 124 19.09 -13.28 5.45
N PRO A 125 19.76 -14.30 5.99
CA PRO A 125 20.28 -14.25 7.37
C PRO A 125 21.14 -13.00 7.61
N GLY A 126 20.97 -12.38 8.77
CA GLY A 126 21.64 -11.11 9.11
C GLY A 126 21.01 -9.86 8.49
N LYS A 127 19.88 -10.00 7.78
CA LYS A 127 19.07 -8.88 7.32
C LYS A 127 17.79 -8.76 8.15
N VAL A 128 17.26 -7.57 8.22
CA VAL A 128 15.99 -7.24 8.86
C VAL A 128 15.00 -6.80 7.80
N GLU A 129 13.87 -7.49 7.72
CA GLU A 129 12.80 -7.12 6.80
C GLU A 129 11.96 -5.99 7.38
N VAL A 130 11.73 -4.94 6.59
CA VAL A 130 10.76 -3.88 6.91
C VAL A 130 9.70 -3.87 5.82
N VAL A 131 8.46 -4.14 6.20
CA VAL A 131 7.31 -4.24 5.30
C VAL A 131 6.38 -3.07 5.53
N GLU A 132 6.20 -2.23 4.52
CA GLU A 132 5.10 -1.28 4.49
C GLU A 132 3.83 -1.96 4.01
N VAL A 133 2.76 -1.92 4.78
CA VAL A 133 1.43 -2.30 4.29
C VAL A 133 0.66 -1.04 3.94
N PHE A 134 0.22 -0.94 2.70
CA PHE A 134 -0.32 0.29 2.12
C PHE A 134 -1.53 0.01 1.21
N TRP A 135 -2.21 1.08 0.78
CA TRP A 135 -3.22 1.05 -0.26
C TRP A 135 -3.15 2.31 -1.13
N TYR A 136 -3.16 2.16 -2.43
CA TYR A 136 -3.11 3.31 -3.35
C TYR A 136 -4.25 4.32 -3.17
N GLY A 137 -5.44 3.89 -2.74
CA GLY A 137 -6.57 4.79 -2.46
C GLY A 137 -6.54 5.46 -1.09
N CYS A 138 -5.54 5.18 -0.24
CA CYS A 138 -5.40 5.76 1.08
C CYS A 138 -4.69 7.12 1.03
N SER A 139 -5.32 8.19 1.50
CA SER A 139 -4.73 9.53 1.53
C SER A 139 -3.50 9.61 2.45
N HIS A 140 -3.55 8.95 3.62
CA HIS A 140 -2.42 8.92 4.53
C HIS A 140 -1.23 8.13 3.97
N CYS A 141 -1.47 7.08 3.17
CA CYS A 141 -0.40 6.39 2.45
C CYS A 141 0.23 7.30 1.39
N PHE A 142 -0.61 8.06 0.65
CA PHE A 142 -0.13 9.04 -0.33
C PHE A 142 0.70 10.16 0.32
N GLU A 143 0.27 10.68 1.46
CA GLU A 143 0.99 11.71 2.21
C GLU A 143 2.33 11.20 2.75
N LEU A 144 2.39 9.93 3.19
CA LEU A 144 3.59 9.30 3.75
C LEU A 144 4.59 8.85 2.67
N ASP A 145 4.15 8.56 1.43
CA ASP A 145 5.00 7.99 0.37
C ASP A 145 6.30 8.77 0.11
N PRO A 146 6.32 10.13 0.03
CA PRO A 146 7.57 10.87 -0.16
C PRO A 146 8.61 10.64 0.96
N ALA A 147 8.15 10.54 2.19
CA ALA A 147 9.02 10.32 3.34
C ALA A 147 9.57 8.88 3.37
N ILE A 148 8.71 7.88 3.08
CA ILE A 148 9.13 6.47 2.90
C ILE A 148 10.14 6.33 1.78
N GLU A 149 9.90 6.96 0.62
CA GLU A 149 10.83 6.93 -0.51
C GLU A 149 12.18 7.57 -0.16
N SER A 150 12.17 8.67 0.59
CA SER A 150 13.39 9.31 1.05
C SER A 150 14.16 8.42 2.03
N TRP A 151 13.48 7.85 3.04
CA TRP A 151 14.07 6.93 4.00
C TRP A 151 14.61 5.67 3.30
N ARG A 152 13.83 5.04 2.43
CA ARG A 152 14.21 3.83 1.68
C ARG A 152 15.48 4.03 0.86
N LYS A 153 15.63 5.20 0.22
CA LYS A 153 16.75 5.50 -0.70
C LYS A 153 17.99 6.04 0.02
N LYS A 154 17.83 6.75 1.12
CA LYS A 154 18.91 7.54 1.73
C LYS A 154 19.09 7.33 3.23
N GLY A 155 18.08 6.86 3.94
CA GLY A 155 18.05 6.83 5.40
C GLY A 155 18.14 5.42 5.99
N LYS A 156 17.59 4.42 5.31
CA LYS A 156 17.50 3.08 5.90
C LYS A 156 18.88 2.44 6.12
N PRO A 157 19.09 1.73 7.26
CA PRO A 157 20.32 0.98 7.51
C PRO A 157 20.61 -0.06 6.41
N ALA A 158 21.89 -0.33 6.15
CA ALA A 158 22.31 -1.25 5.07
C ALA A 158 21.88 -2.71 5.32
N TYR A 159 21.63 -3.09 6.58
CA TYR A 159 21.11 -4.42 6.93
C TYR A 159 19.59 -4.51 6.78
N VAL A 160 18.87 -3.42 6.56
CA VAL A 160 17.42 -3.41 6.34
C VAL A 160 17.09 -3.69 4.87
N GLU A 161 16.21 -4.64 4.63
CA GLU A 161 15.55 -4.87 3.35
C GLU A 161 14.10 -4.40 3.44
N PHE A 162 13.74 -3.46 2.55
CA PHE A 162 12.41 -2.86 2.52
C PHE A 162 11.56 -3.47 1.42
N THR A 163 10.33 -3.83 1.77
CA THR A 163 9.33 -4.34 0.83
C THR A 163 7.97 -3.65 1.07
N ARG A 164 7.09 -3.73 0.07
CA ARG A 164 5.71 -3.28 0.18
C ARG A 164 4.75 -4.45 0.00
N VAL A 165 3.70 -4.46 0.80
CA VAL A 165 2.60 -5.41 0.69
C VAL A 165 1.30 -4.61 0.63
N PRO A 166 0.53 -4.70 -0.46
CA PRO A 166 -0.75 -4.00 -0.53
C PRO A 166 -1.79 -4.61 0.40
N GLY A 167 -2.66 -3.77 0.95
CA GLY A 167 -3.84 -4.19 1.72
C GLY A 167 -4.83 -4.97 0.86
N MET A 168 -5.57 -5.93 1.46
CA MET A 168 -6.32 -6.95 0.70
C MET A 168 -7.74 -7.24 1.21
N TRP A 169 -8.28 -6.51 2.19
CA TRP A 169 -9.52 -6.91 2.90
C TRP A 169 -10.85 -6.54 2.22
N ASN A 170 -10.84 -5.91 1.06
CA ASN A 170 -12.02 -5.70 0.21
C ASN A 170 -11.66 -5.63 -1.28
N ASP A 171 -12.66 -5.60 -2.15
CA ASP A 171 -12.47 -5.68 -3.60
C ASP A 171 -11.72 -4.47 -4.18
N THR A 172 -11.94 -3.26 -3.65
CA THR A 172 -11.22 -2.05 -4.07
C THR A 172 -9.74 -2.14 -3.72
N LEU A 173 -9.40 -2.65 -2.54
CA LEU A 173 -8.01 -2.90 -2.17
C LEU A 173 -7.40 -3.99 -3.06
N ARG A 174 -8.14 -5.07 -3.34
CA ARG A 174 -7.68 -6.17 -4.21
C ARG A 174 -7.36 -5.72 -5.62
N ILE A 175 -8.18 -4.85 -6.23
CA ILE A 175 -7.90 -4.35 -7.59
C ILE A 175 -6.64 -3.47 -7.61
N HIS A 176 -6.42 -2.63 -6.57
CA HIS A 176 -5.19 -1.85 -6.44
C HIS A 176 -3.97 -2.70 -6.08
N ALA A 177 -4.14 -3.77 -5.31
CA ALA A 177 -3.08 -4.74 -5.06
C ALA A 177 -2.64 -5.44 -6.35
N ARG A 178 -3.59 -5.80 -7.21
CA ARG A 178 -3.32 -6.36 -8.54
C ARG A 178 -2.58 -5.35 -9.43
N LEU A 179 -2.97 -4.08 -9.38
CA LEU A 179 -2.27 -2.99 -10.07
C LEU A 179 -0.80 -2.90 -9.60
N TYR A 180 -0.56 -2.92 -8.29
CA TYR A 180 0.79 -2.91 -7.71
C TYR A 180 1.65 -4.06 -8.23
N TYR A 181 1.16 -5.30 -8.14
CA TYR A 181 1.92 -6.46 -8.58
C TYR A 181 2.07 -6.57 -10.10
N ALA A 182 1.13 -6.03 -10.87
CA ALA A 182 1.29 -5.91 -12.32
C ALA A 182 2.38 -4.88 -12.66
N THR A 183 2.42 -3.74 -11.96
CA THR A 183 3.47 -2.72 -12.11
C THR A 183 4.85 -3.28 -11.78
N GLU A 184 4.93 -4.08 -10.71
CA GLU A 184 6.16 -4.77 -10.31
C GLU A 184 6.62 -5.80 -11.37
N ALA A 185 5.70 -6.62 -11.86
CA ALA A 185 5.98 -7.65 -12.87
C ALA A 185 6.40 -7.05 -14.22
N LEU A 186 5.98 -5.82 -14.52
CA LEU A 186 6.43 -5.03 -15.67
C LEU A 186 7.80 -4.37 -15.45
N GLY A 187 8.40 -4.48 -14.25
CA GLY A 187 9.64 -3.79 -13.90
C GLY A 187 9.48 -2.27 -13.79
N LYS A 188 8.25 -1.76 -13.61
CA LYS A 188 7.92 -0.33 -13.61
C LYS A 188 7.64 0.24 -12.22
N LEU A 189 7.84 -0.54 -11.16
CA LEU A 189 7.43 -0.13 -9.82
C LEU A 189 8.20 1.11 -9.32
N GLU A 190 9.51 1.14 -9.52
CA GLU A 190 10.36 2.28 -9.12
C GLU A 190 9.98 3.60 -9.83
N GLU A 191 9.49 3.49 -11.04
CA GLU A 191 9.08 4.65 -11.86
C GLU A 191 7.65 5.08 -11.56
N LEU A 192 6.74 4.10 -11.38
CA LEU A 192 5.31 4.37 -11.42
C LEU A 192 4.61 4.34 -10.05
N HIS A 193 5.26 3.86 -8.98
CA HIS A 193 4.60 3.77 -7.66
C HIS A 193 4.01 5.12 -7.20
N SER A 194 4.86 6.15 -7.09
CA SER A 194 4.39 7.49 -6.70
C SER A 194 3.56 8.18 -7.80
N ALA A 195 3.70 7.78 -9.07
CA ALA A 195 2.85 8.27 -10.15
C ALA A 195 1.42 7.74 -10.05
N ILE A 196 1.24 6.46 -9.67
CA ILE A 196 -0.07 5.86 -9.41
C ILE A 196 -0.78 6.57 -8.24
N PHE A 197 -0.07 6.84 -7.16
CA PHE A 197 -0.62 7.64 -6.06
C PHE A 197 -1.11 9.01 -6.55
N ARG A 198 -0.28 9.74 -7.32
CA ARG A 198 -0.67 11.05 -7.87
C ARG A 198 -1.86 10.96 -8.82
N GLU A 199 -1.91 9.92 -9.65
CA GLU A 199 -3.05 9.70 -10.56
C GLU A 199 -4.36 9.60 -9.78
N ILE A 200 -4.37 8.86 -8.70
CA ILE A 200 -5.56 8.65 -7.87
C ILE A 200 -5.89 9.91 -7.06
N HIS A 201 -4.92 10.47 -6.34
CA HIS A 201 -5.20 11.52 -5.35
C HIS A 201 -5.23 12.93 -5.94
N VAL A 202 -4.42 13.20 -6.98
CA VAL A 202 -4.31 14.53 -7.61
C VAL A 202 -5.16 14.61 -8.87
N ASN A 203 -5.00 13.65 -9.80
CA ASN A 203 -5.72 13.65 -11.07
C ASN A 203 -7.15 13.08 -10.94
N LYS A 204 -7.51 12.55 -9.78
CA LYS A 204 -8.85 12.00 -9.46
C LYS A 204 -9.27 10.84 -10.37
N ASN A 205 -8.32 10.14 -10.95
CA ASN A 205 -8.55 8.90 -11.68
C ASN A 205 -8.39 7.72 -10.71
N PRO A 206 -9.46 7.04 -10.32
CA PRO A 206 -9.41 6.04 -9.23
C PRO A 206 -8.66 4.75 -9.61
N LEU A 207 -8.34 4.53 -10.88
CA LEU A 207 -7.66 3.32 -11.38
C LEU A 207 -8.32 2.02 -10.87
N THR A 208 -9.65 1.96 -10.90
CA THR A 208 -10.43 0.80 -10.43
C THR A 208 -10.90 -0.10 -11.57
N THR A 209 -10.68 0.29 -12.83
CA THR A 209 -11.00 -0.50 -14.00
C THR A 209 -9.76 -0.78 -14.84
N VAL A 210 -9.77 -1.90 -15.58
CA VAL A 210 -8.67 -2.27 -16.48
C VAL A 210 -8.44 -1.20 -17.55
N ASP A 211 -9.51 -0.58 -18.07
CA ASP A 211 -9.40 0.45 -19.11
C ASP A 211 -8.73 1.73 -18.58
N GLN A 212 -9.07 2.18 -17.38
CA GLN A 212 -8.39 3.29 -16.72
C GLN A 212 -6.89 3.01 -16.55
N MET A 213 -6.56 1.81 -16.07
CA MET A 213 -5.17 1.38 -15.90
C MET A 213 -4.44 1.30 -17.25
N LYS A 214 -5.04 0.69 -18.28
CA LYS A 214 -4.48 0.64 -19.64
C LYS A 214 -4.17 2.03 -20.19
N ALA A 215 -5.09 2.98 -19.99
CA ALA A 215 -4.90 4.36 -20.43
C ALA A 215 -3.71 5.02 -19.67
N PHE A 216 -3.64 4.84 -18.36
CA PHE A 216 -2.54 5.32 -17.53
C PHE A 216 -1.20 4.72 -17.97
N PHE A 217 -1.11 3.40 -18.10
CA PHE A 217 0.13 2.71 -18.50
C PHE A 217 0.58 3.09 -19.91
N LYS A 218 -0.37 3.32 -20.84
CA LYS A 218 -0.05 3.82 -22.19
C LYS A 218 0.63 5.19 -22.15
N GLN A 219 0.18 6.11 -21.28
CA GLN A 219 0.81 7.42 -21.10
C GLN A 219 2.24 7.32 -20.56
N HIS A 220 2.55 6.22 -19.86
CA HIS A 220 3.88 5.92 -19.33
C HIS A 220 4.69 4.96 -20.20
N GLY A 221 4.33 4.83 -21.48
CA GLY A 221 5.12 4.07 -22.47
C GLY A 221 5.00 2.55 -22.36
N VAL A 222 4.01 2.02 -21.61
CA VAL A 222 3.73 0.59 -21.52
C VAL A 222 2.63 0.22 -22.52
N ASN A 223 2.84 -0.86 -23.27
CA ASN A 223 1.83 -1.37 -24.20
C ASN A 223 0.57 -1.84 -23.43
N PRO A 224 -0.64 -1.35 -23.79
CA PRO A 224 -1.87 -1.71 -23.08
C PRO A 224 -2.20 -3.21 -23.06
N GLU A 225 -1.86 -3.93 -24.14
CA GLU A 225 -2.12 -5.37 -24.22
C GLU A 225 -1.11 -6.16 -23.37
N GLU A 226 0.14 -5.71 -23.32
CA GLU A 226 1.15 -6.26 -22.42
C GLU A 226 0.73 -6.06 -20.96
N PHE A 227 0.31 -4.85 -20.60
CA PHE A 227 -0.24 -4.57 -19.26
C PHE A 227 -1.38 -5.53 -18.92
N GLN A 228 -2.36 -5.65 -19.79
CA GLN A 228 -3.54 -6.51 -19.58
C GLN A 228 -3.13 -7.99 -19.38
N LYS A 229 -2.20 -8.49 -20.20
CA LYS A 229 -1.66 -9.85 -20.08
C LYS A 229 -0.99 -10.07 -18.73
N VAL A 230 -0.13 -9.14 -18.31
CA VAL A 230 0.58 -9.21 -17.02
C VAL A 230 -0.40 -9.09 -15.86
N PHE A 231 -1.35 -8.15 -15.92
CA PHE A 231 -2.38 -7.93 -14.91
C PHE A 231 -3.25 -9.17 -14.63
N ALA A 232 -3.51 -9.98 -15.66
CA ALA A 232 -4.26 -11.24 -15.56
C ALA A 232 -3.37 -12.48 -15.33
N SER A 233 -2.05 -12.31 -15.16
CA SER A 233 -1.13 -13.43 -15.08
C SER A 233 -1.22 -14.21 -13.78
N PHE A 234 -0.87 -15.50 -13.85
CA PHE A 234 -0.74 -16.37 -12.68
C PHE A 234 0.29 -15.85 -11.67
N GLY A 235 1.38 -15.24 -12.16
CA GLY A 235 2.42 -14.66 -11.30
C GLY A 235 1.86 -13.54 -10.41
N VAL A 236 1.02 -12.65 -10.96
CA VAL A 236 0.31 -11.62 -10.19
C VAL A 236 -0.67 -12.25 -9.21
N GLU A 237 -1.45 -13.25 -9.64
CA GLU A 237 -2.39 -13.95 -8.76
C GLU A 237 -1.70 -14.61 -7.55
N SER A 238 -0.57 -15.27 -7.78
CA SER A 238 0.22 -15.89 -6.71
C SER A 238 0.73 -14.85 -5.68
N LYS A 239 1.14 -13.66 -6.15
CA LYS A 239 1.56 -12.57 -5.26
C LYS A 239 0.38 -11.99 -4.46
N LEU A 240 -0.80 -11.91 -5.05
CA LEU A 240 -2.03 -11.51 -4.34
C LEU A 240 -2.37 -12.48 -3.22
N GLN A 241 -2.30 -13.79 -3.47
CA GLN A 241 -2.54 -14.80 -2.44
C GLN A 241 -1.54 -14.69 -1.29
N ARG A 242 -0.26 -14.43 -1.60
CA ARG A 242 0.76 -14.17 -0.58
C ARG A 242 0.46 -12.91 0.22
N ALA A 243 0.08 -11.82 -0.43
CA ALA A 243 -0.27 -10.57 0.24
C ALA A 243 -1.46 -10.74 1.18
N ASP A 244 -2.51 -11.42 0.73
CA ASP A 244 -3.69 -11.74 1.54
C ASP A 244 -3.33 -12.58 2.77
N PHE A 245 -2.47 -13.59 2.59
CA PHE A 245 -1.93 -14.38 3.69
C PHE A 245 -1.18 -13.50 4.71
N LEU A 246 -0.26 -12.64 4.25
CA LEU A 246 0.52 -11.76 5.12
C LEU A 246 -0.37 -10.74 5.87
N ASN A 247 -1.33 -10.12 5.17
CA ASN A 247 -2.29 -9.21 5.79
C ASN A 247 -3.01 -9.87 6.98
N ARG A 248 -3.50 -11.10 6.79
CA ARG A 248 -4.16 -11.86 7.87
C ARG A 248 -3.19 -12.20 9.00
N ARG A 249 -1.98 -12.64 8.67
CA ARG A 249 -0.98 -13.05 9.67
C ARG A 249 -0.45 -11.89 10.50
N PHE A 250 -0.30 -10.72 9.91
CA PHE A 250 0.05 -9.49 10.63
C PHE A 250 -1.14 -8.86 11.37
N GLY A 251 -2.36 -9.36 11.14
CA GLY A 251 -3.58 -8.77 11.70
C GLY A 251 -3.84 -7.35 11.20
N ILE A 252 -3.63 -7.12 9.89
CA ILE A 252 -3.78 -5.79 9.28
C ILE A 252 -5.26 -5.47 9.09
N THR A 253 -5.70 -4.35 9.66
CA THR A 253 -7.07 -3.82 9.55
C THR A 253 -7.10 -2.37 9.08
N GLN A 254 -5.95 -1.73 8.98
CA GLN A 254 -5.77 -0.34 8.56
C GLN A 254 -4.45 -0.15 7.82
N VAL A 255 -4.31 0.95 7.10
CA VAL A 255 -3.08 1.40 6.44
C VAL A 255 -2.93 2.91 6.57
N PRO A 256 -1.70 3.47 6.52
CA PRO A 256 -0.44 2.75 6.42
C PRO A 256 -0.01 2.11 7.75
N VAL A 257 0.64 0.96 7.70
CA VAL A 257 1.34 0.38 8.85
C VAL A 257 2.69 -0.21 8.40
N VAL A 258 3.63 -0.30 9.32
CA VAL A 258 4.94 -0.90 9.06
C VAL A 258 5.15 -2.10 9.98
N VAL A 259 5.58 -3.22 9.39
CA VAL A 259 5.95 -4.43 10.12
C VAL A 259 7.47 -4.60 10.03
N VAL A 260 8.12 -4.71 11.19
CA VAL A 260 9.57 -4.91 11.29
C VAL A 260 9.84 -6.36 11.67
N ASN A 261 10.63 -7.03 10.84
CA ASN A 261 11.11 -8.40 10.98
C ASN A 261 10.03 -9.44 11.31
N GLY A 262 8.80 -9.22 10.81
CA GLY A 262 7.66 -10.09 11.08
C GLY A 262 7.23 -10.15 12.56
N LYS A 263 7.81 -9.30 13.42
CA LYS A 263 7.65 -9.33 14.88
C LYS A 263 6.95 -8.11 15.46
N TYR A 264 7.20 -6.92 14.89
CA TYR A 264 6.74 -5.65 15.45
C TYR A 264 5.92 -4.89 14.41
N LEU A 265 4.80 -4.34 14.82
CA LEU A 265 3.96 -3.48 14.00
C LEU A 265 3.92 -2.08 14.62
N THR A 266 4.11 -1.06 13.79
CA THR A 266 3.99 0.35 14.15
C THR A 266 3.31 1.15 13.04
N ASP A 267 2.85 2.35 13.34
CA ASP A 267 2.32 3.32 12.40
C ASP A 267 2.64 4.76 12.87
N GLN A 268 2.28 5.76 12.06
CA GLN A 268 2.53 7.17 12.40
C GLN A 268 1.87 7.60 13.71
N LEU A 269 0.66 7.12 14.00
CA LEU A 269 -0.07 7.48 15.21
C LEU A 269 0.60 6.89 16.44
N MET A 270 0.94 5.59 16.38
CA MET A 270 1.66 4.91 17.46
C MET A 270 3.04 5.53 17.70
N ALA A 271 3.77 5.85 16.66
CA ALA A 271 5.10 6.45 16.77
C ALA A 271 5.08 7.90 17.26
N GLY A 272 3.93 8.59 17.16
CA GLY A 272 3.81 10.00 17.55
C GLY A 272 4.12 10.99 16.41
N GLY A 273 4.11 10.54 15.16
CA GLY A 273 4.29 11.36 13.96
C GLY A 273 5.18 10.73 12.90
N GLU A 274 5.27 11.40 11.75
CA GLU A 274 6.02 10.88 10.60
C GLU A 274 7.52 10.69 10.88
N ARG A 275 8.18 11.69 11.45
CA ARG A 275 9.60 11.60 11.77
C ARG A 275 9.88 10.48 12.78
N GLN A 276 9.08 10.44 13.84
CA GLN A 276 9.17 9.44 14.89
C GLN A 276 8.94 8.03 14.38
N LEU A 277 8.10 7.87 13.33
CA LEU A 277 7.89 6.58 12.70
C LEU A 277 9.21 5.96 12.20
N PHE A 278 10.04 6.74 11.51
CA PHE A 278 11.33 6.23 11.01
C PHE A 278 12.32 5.97 12.14
N ASP A 279 12.33 6.80 13.18
CA ASP A 279 13.13 6.56 14.39
C ASP A 279 12.74 5.22 15.05
N VAL A 280 11.44 4.94 15.18
CA VAL A 280 10.93 3.69 15.76
C VAL A 280 11.27 2.50 14.86
N ILE A 281 11.11 2.62 13.54
CA ILE A 281 11.47 1.56 12.58
C ILE A 281 12.95 1.21 12.68
N ASP A 282 13.83 2.22 12.68
CA ASP A 282 15.27 2.02 12.71
C ASP A 282 15.72 1.40 14.05
N GLU A 283 15.13 1.80 15.18
CA GLU A 283 15.43 1.22 16.49
C GLU A 283 14.92 -0.22 16.64
N LEU A 284 13.70 -0.53 16.16
CA LEU A 284 13.20 -1.91 16.14
C LEU A 284 14.07 -2.80 15.24
N ALA A 285 14.51 -2.26 14.10
CA ALA A 285 15.40 -2.97 13.20
C ALA A 285 16.79 -3.20 13.82
N ALA A 286 17.34 -2.18 14.51
CA ALA A 286 18.61 -2.31 15.21
C ALA A 286 18.56 -3.32 16.37
N HIS A 287 17.48 -3.29 17.12
CA HIS A 287 17.23 -4.25 18.22
C HIS A 287 17.25 -5.70 17.70
N ASP A 288 16.64 -5.96 16.56
CA ASP A 288 16.52 -7.30 16.00
C ASP A 288 17.77 -7.74 15.21
N HIS A 289 18.54 -6.79 14.70
CA HIS A 289 19.81 -7.06 14.03
C HIS A 289 20.96 -7.40 14.98
N GLY A 290 20.95 -6.83 16.18
CA GLY A 290 21.99 -7.01 17.21
C GLY A 290 21.72 -8.11 18.23
N GLY A 291 20.56 -8.82 18.15
CA GLY A 291 20.10 -9.82 19.12
C GLY A 291 20.45 -11.27 18.78
#